data_99df504a0130c759c4466608ad37e27f
#
_entry.id   99df504a0130c759c4466608ad37e27f
#
_cell.length_a   1.000
_cell.length_b   1.000
_cell.length_c   1.000
_cell.angle_alpha   90.00
_cell.angle_beta   90.00
_cell.angle_gamma   90.00
#
_symmetry.space_group_name_H-M   'P 1'
#
loop_
_entity.id
_entity.type
_entity.pdbx_description
1 polymer ?
#
loop_
_entity_poly.entity_id
_entity_poly.type
_entity_poly.pdbx_seq_one_letter_code
_entity_poly.pdbx_strand_id
1 'polypeptide(L)'
;MSEGARPVALVTGGSRGIGRAVVTRLARDGFDVALCYRSDTGAAEQVAKEAAALGARVLTQSLDVADPAAARDFVDRTEEDLGPLDAVVTSAGIVRDNPLVLMDDEQWRDVISTNLDGTYTICRASVFSFMKRRTGTIVTMSSVAGVHGNATQSNYAASKAGIIGFSRSLAREVGKYGIRVNSVAPGLIETDMTADMSDAVKKQILGKVPLGRFGAADEVADLVSFLVSPRAAYISGQVLGIDGGLVV
;
A
#
# COMPACT_ATOMS: atom_id res chain seq x y z
N MET A 1 -5.09 -19.43 -17.76
CA MET A 1 -4.94 -18.01 -18.17
C MET A 1 -5.07 -17.99 -19.68
N SER A 2 -5.98 -17.21 -20.24
CA SER A 2 -6.04 -17.01 -21.68
C SER A 2 -4.72 -16.37 -22.14
N GLU A 3 -4.06 -16.95 -23.11
CA GLU A 3 -2.87 -16.36 -23.73
C GLU A 3 -3.21 -14.94 -24.20
N GLY A 4 -2.63 -13.91 -23.59
CA GLY A 4 -2.71 -12.52 -24.00
C GLY A 4 -3.42 -11.54 -23.05
N ALA A 5 -4.10 -11.96 -21.96
CA ALA A 5 -4.70 -11.02 -21.01
C ALA A 5 -3.64 -10.53 -20.00
N ARG A 6 -3.56 -9.20 -19.80
CA ARG A 6 -2.70 -8.61 -18.76
C ARG A 6 -3.28 -8.93 -17.38
N PRO A 7 -2.45 -9.24 -16.37
CA PRO A 7 -2.91 -9.36 -14.99
C PRO A 7 -3.43 -8.01 -14.49
N VAL A 8 -4.32 -8.02 -13.50
CA VAL A 8 -4.98 -6.83 -12.96
C VAL A 8 -4.52 -6.58 -11.52
N ALA A 9 -4.08 -5.35 -11.24
CA ALA A 9 -3.70 -4.92 -9.91
C ALA A 9 -4.57 -3.74 -9.44
N LEU A 10 -4.98 -3.78 -8.16
CA LEU A 10 -5.67 -2.69 -7.49
C LEU A 10 -4.73 -2.04 -6.47
N VAL A 11 -4.58 -0.70 -6.53
CA VAL A 11 -3.69 0.06 -5.65
C VAL A 11 -4.46 1.19 -4.98
N THR A 12 -4.54 1.17 -3.65
CA THR A 12 -5.12 2.30 -2.91
C THR A 12 -4.09 3.39 -2.64
N GLY A 13 -4.52 4.65 -2.61
CA GLY A 13 -3.62 5.80 -2.46
C GLY A 13 -2.67 5.97 -3.65
N GLY A 14 -3.11 5.58 -4.85
CA GLY A 14 -2.29 5.49 -6.06
C GLY A 14 -1.93 6.83 -6.72
N SER A 15 -2.44 7.96 -6.23
CA SER A 15 -2.23 9.28 -6.89
C SER A 15 -0.89 9.92 -6.57
N ARG A 16 -0.18 9.53 -5.50
CA ARG A 16 1.10 10.15 -5.08
C ARG A 16 2.00 9.18 -4.31
N GLY A 17 3.23 9.61 -4.06
CA GLY A 17 4.21 8.92 -3.22
C GLY A 17 4.44 7.46 -3.62
N ILE A 18 4.48 6.58 -2.64
CA ILE A 18 4.71 5.14 -2.83
C ILE A 18 3.61 4.52 -3.71
N GLY A 19 2.33 4.88 -3.48
CA GLY A 19 1.22 4.34 -4.27
C GLY A 19 1.34 4.65 -5.76
N ARG A 20 1.72 5.90 -6.13
CA ARG A 20 2.01 6.27 -7.52
C ARG A 20 3.14 5.45 -8.12
N ALA A 21 4.26 5.32 -7.39
CA ALA A 21 5.40 4.53 -7.84
C ALA A 21 5.00 3.06 -8.09
N VAL A 22 4.19 2.49 -7.19
CA VAL A 22 3.65 1.13 -7.36
C VAL A 22 2.77 1.02 -8.60
N VAL A 23 1.83 1.95 -8.83
CA VAL A 23 0.98 1.98 -10.04
C VAL A 23 1.84 2.00 -11.30
N THR A 24 2.79 2.92 -11.39
CA THR A 24 3.67 3.07 -12.56
C THR A 24 4.54 1.83 -12.76
N ARG A 25 5.07 1.26 -11.67
CA ARG A 25 5.88 0.04 -11.74
C ARG A 25 5.08 -1.15 -12.22
N LEU A 26 3.90 -1.41 -11.67
CA LEU A 26 3.05 -2.53 -12.08
C LEU A 26 2.57 -2.39 -13.54
N ALA A 27 2.24 -1.17 -13.98
CA ALA A 27 1.93 -0.91 -15.39
C ALA A 27 3.11 -1.28 -16.32
N ARG A 28 4.34 -0.92 -15.94
CA ARG A 28 5.59 -1.29 -16.65
C ARG A 28 5.82 -2.79 -16.67
N ASP A 29 5.45 -3.50 -15.60
CA ASP A 29 5.58 -4.96 -15.49
C ASP A 29 4.43 -5.71 -16.20
N GLY A 30 3.56 -5.00 -16.90
CA GLY A 30 2.52 -5.58 -17.74
C GLY A 30 1.16 -5.75 -17.06
N PHE A 31 0.90 -5.13 -15.92
CA PHE A 31 -0.43 -5.12 -15.30
C PHE A 31 -1.33 -4.05 -15.90
N ASP A 32 -2.63 -4.34 -15.98
CA ASP A 32 -3.68 -3.34 -15.97
C ASP A 32 -3.90 -2.89 -14.52
N VAL A 33 -4.19 -1.62 -14.28
CA VAL A 33 -4.17 -1.08 -12.91
C VAL A 33 -5.42 -0.28 -12.59
N ALA A 34 -6.09 -0.65 -11.49
CA ALA A 34 -7.07 0.21 -10.83
C ALA A 34 -6.38 0.97 -9.70
N LEU A 35 -6.60 2.28 -9.63
CA LEU A 35 -6.10 3.09 -8.52
C LEU A 35 -7.22 3.92 -7.90
N CYS A 36 -7.21 4.04 -6.57
CA CYS A 36 -8.08 5.00 -5.90
C CYS A 36 -7.29 6.08 -5.16
N TYR A 37 -7.96 7.20 -4.97
CA TYR A 37 -7.47 8.39 -4.28
C TYR A 37 -8.62 9.05 -3.51
N ARG A 38 -8.33 9.99 -2.58
CA ARG A 38 -9.38 10.65 -1.81
C ARG A 38 -9.84 11.96 -2.44
N SER A 39 -8.93 12.87 -2.80
CA SER A 39 -9.28 14.24 -3.17
C SER A 39 -8.54 14.82 -4.38
N ASP A 40 -7.31 14.37 -4.68
CA ASP A 40 -6.49 14.96 -5.74
C ASP A 40 -6.75 14.25 -7.08
N THR A 41 -7.77 14.71 -7.79
CA THR A 41 -8.16 14.18 -9.10
C THR A 41 -7.08 14.45 -10.16
N GLY A 42 -6.45 15.64 -10.13
CA GLY A 42 -5.43 15.99 -11.11
C GLY A 42 -4.19 15.10 -11.03
N ALA A 43 -3.73 14.81 -9.79
CA ALA A 43 -2.62 13.87 -9.59
C ALA A 43 -2.99 12.45 -10.02
N ALA A 44 -4.22 11.98 -9.74
CA ALA A 44 -4.67 10.66 -10.15
C ALA A 44 -4.76 10.52 -11.68
N GLU A 45 -5.29 11.53 -12.38
CA GLU A 45 -5.34 11.57 -13.84
C GLU A 45 -3.94 11.58 -14.47
N GLN A 46 -2.99 12.29 -13.86
CA GLN A 46 -1.61 12.29 -14.34
C GLN A 46 -0.99 10.89 -14.24
N VAL A 47 -1.16 10.21 -13.10
CA VAL A 47 -0.69 8.82 -12.92
C VAL A 47 -1.37 7.88 -13.91
N ALA A 48 -2.66 8.05 -14.15
CA ALA A 48 -3.39 7.24 -15.13
C ALA A 48 -2.82 7.41 -16.56
N LYS A 49 -2.50 8.65 -16.96
CA LYS A 49 -1.86 8.93 -18.26
C LYS A 49 -0.48 8.28 -18.36
N GLU A 50 0.33 8.36 -17.30
CA GLU A 50 1.66 7.74 -17.24
C GLU A 50 1.57 6.20 -17.36
N ALA A 51 0.64 5.57 -16.64
CA ALA A 51 0.42 4.13 -16.71
C ALA A 51 -0.14 3.70 -18.08
N ALA A 52 -1.05 4.47 -18.66
CA ALA A 52 -1.60 4.21 -20.00
C ALA A 52 -0.52 4.32 -21.08
N ALA A 53 0.43 5.25 -20.96
CA ALA A 53 1.58 5.36 -21.86
C ALA A 53 2.49 4.12 -21.83
N LEU A 54 2.44 3.33 -20.76
CA LEU A 54 3.11 2.02 -20.63
C LEU A 54 2.24 0.86 -21.16
N GLY A 55 1.10 1.16 -21.77
CA GLY A 55 0.20 0.19 -22.38
C GLY A 55 -0.80 -0.46 -21.41
N ALA A 56 -0.94 0.03 -20.19
CA ALA A 56 -1.92 -0.46 -19.22
C ALA A 56 -3.32 0.13 -19.51
N ARG A 57 -4.37 -0.66 -19.33
CA ARG A 57 -5.71 -0.13 -19.09
C ARG A 57 -5.73 0.38 -17.64
N VAL A 58 -6.36 1.54 -17.42
CA VAL A 58 -6.35 2.17 -16.10
C VAL A 58 -7.76 2.57 -15.69
N LEU A 59 -8.17 2.16 -14.49
CA LEU A 59 -9.36 2.63 -13.81
C LEU A 59 -8.96 3.56 -12.66
N THR A 60 -9.59 4.73 -12.57
CA THR A 60 -9.39 5.65 -11.43
C THR A 60 -10.70 5.89 -10.71
N GLN A 61 -10.68 5.93 -9.37
CA GLN A 61 -11.88 6.25 -8.58
C GLN A 61 -11.51 7.08 -7.35
N SER A 62 -12.27 8.16 -7.12
CA SER A 62 -12.22 8.89 -5.84
C SER A 62 -13.10 8.17 -4.84
N LEU A 63 -12.55 7.80 -3.68
CA LEU A 63 -13.29 7.19 -2.57
C LEU A 63 -12.58 7.35 -1.23
N ASP A 64 -13.33 7.21 -0.15
CA ASP A 64 -12.78 6.96 1.17
C ASP A 64 -12.59 5.44 1.35
N VAL A 65 -11.35 5.01 1.51
CA VAL A 65 -11.03 3.59 1.69
C VAL A 65 -11.64 2.99 2.96
N ALA A 66 -11.99 3.81 3.94
CA ALA A 66 -12.64 3.37 5.17
C ALA A 66 -14.15 3.10 5.00
N ASP A 67 -14.76 3.53 3.87
CA ASP A 67 -16.16 3.21 3.56
C ASP A 67 -16.26 1.81 2.92
N PRO A 68 -16.90 0.84 3.61
CA PRO A 68 -16.99 -0.53 3.10
C PRO A 68 -17.84 -0.66 1.82
N ALA A 69 -18.80 0.24 1.60
CA ALA A 69 -19.63 0.21 0.39
C ALA A 69 -18.83 0.73 -0.81
N ALA A 70 -18.15 1.87 -0.65
CA ALA A 70 -17.27 2.43 -1.67
C ALA A 70 -16.10 1.50 -2.02
N ALA A 71 -15.50 0.84 -1.02
CA ALA A 71 -14.44 -0.15 -1.24
C ALA A 71 -14.93 -1.35 -2.04
N ARG A 72 -16.14 -1.84 -1.77
CA ARG A 72 -16.75 -2.94 -2.53
C ARG A 72 -17.04 -2.53 -3.97
N ASP A 73 -17.71 -1.40 -4.16
CA ASP A 73 -17.99 -0.85 -5.49
C ASP A 73 -16.71 -0.71 -6.35
N PHE A 74 -15.64 -0.23 -5.75
CA PHE A 74 -14.36 -0.09 -6.44
C PHE A 74 -13.76 -1.43 -6.87
N VAL A 75 -13.84 -2.45 -6.00
CA VAL A 75 -13.37 -3.81 -6.35
C VAL A 75 -14.25 -4.41 -7.45
N ASP A 76 -15.57 -4.33 -7.33
CA ASP A 76 -16.51 -4.89 -8.29
C ASP A 76 -16.33 -4.24 -9.66
N ARG A 77 -16.25 -2.91 -9.73
CA ARG A 77 -15.98 -2.17 -10.97
C ARG A 77 -14.61 -2.50 -11.56
N THR A 78 -13.60 -2.71 -10.72
CA THR A 78 -12.28 -3.12 -11.23
C THR A 78 -12.37 -4.48 -11.94
N GLU A 79 -13.07 -5.44 -11.35
CA GLU A 79 -13.23 -6.76 -11.97
C GLU A 79 -14.13 -6.71 -13.22
N GLU A 80 -15.13 -5.83 -13.27
CA GLU A 80 -15.99 -5.61 -14.44
C GLU A 80 -15.23 -4.96 -15.61
N ASP A 81 -14.49 -3.87 -15.34
CA ASP A 81 -13.87 -3.06 -16.39
C ASP A 81 -12.52 -3.61 -16.86
N LEU A 82 -11.70 -4.13 -15.94
CA LEU A 82 -10.33 -4.58 -16.24
C LEU A 82 -10.20 -6.11 -16.27
N GLY A 83 -11.06 -6.80 -15.58
CA GLY A 83 -11.01 -8.26 -15.44
C GLY A 83 -10.63 -8.71 -14.03
N PRO A 84 -10.53 -10.03 -13.80
CA PRO A 84 -10.31 -10.59 -12.47
C PRO A 84 -9.02 -10.07 -11.82
N LEU A 85 -9.10 -9.62 -10.56
CA LEU A 85 -7.96 -9.14 -9.79
C LEU A 85 -6.91 -10.23 -9.55
N ASP A 86 -5.64 -9.93 -9.81
CA ASP A 86 -4.49 -10.78 -9.48
C ASP A 86 -3.72 -10.27 -8.26
N ALA A 87 -3.70 -8.96 -8.07
CA ALA A 87 -3.00 -8.33 -6.95
C ALA A 87 -3.79 -7.17 -6.33
N VAL A 88 -3.66 -7.03 -5.01
CA VAL A 88 -4.14 -5.87 -4.25
C VAL A 88 -2.99 -5.28 -3.45
N VAL A 89 -2.80 -3.96 -3.55
CA VAL A 89 -1.80 -3.21 -2.78
C VAL A 89 -2.51 -2.11 -1.98
N THR A 90 -2.50 -2.23 -0.65
CA THR A 90 -3.12 -1.21 0.21
C THR A 90 -2.07 -0.19 0.66
N SER A 91 -1.96 0.92 -0.10
CA SER A 91 -0.97 1.99 0.16
C SER A 91 -1.60 3.31 0.66
N ALA A 92 -2.93 3.42 0.70
CA ALA A 92 -3.59 4.57 1.29
C ALA A 92 -3.23 4.71 2.78
N GLY A 93 -2.93 5.94 3.21
CA GLY A 93 -2.63 6.21 4.60
C GLY A 93 -2.37 7.68 4.85
N ILE A 94 -2.58 8.08 6.10
CA ILE A 94 -2.33 9.43 6.60
C ILE A 94 -1.50 9.37 7.89
N VAL A 95 -0.91 10.52 8.20
CA VAL A 95 -0.16 10.76 9.44
C VAL A 95 -0.79 11.95 10.16
N ARG A 96 -0.92 11.87 11.49
CA ARG A 96 -1.31 12.95 12.39
C ARG A 96 -0.45 12.89 13.63
N ASP A 97 0.78 13.39 13.52
CA ASP A 97 1.78 13.32 14.58
C ASP A 97 1.44 14.30 15.71
N ASN A 98 1.37 13.78 16.93
CA ASN A 98 1.21 14.59 18.12
C ASN A 98 1.67 13.78 19.36
N PRO A 99 2.34 14.39 20.35
CA PRO A 99 2.54 13.73 21.65
C PRO A 99 1.19 13.23 22.20
N LEU A 100 1.17 12.03 22.79
CA LEU A 100 -0.09 11.41 23.24
C LEU A 100 -0.90 12.31 24.18
N VAL A 101 -0.24 13.08 25.03
CA VAL A 101 -0.89 14.03 25.95
C VAL A 101 -1.63 15.18 25.24
N LEU A 102 -1.27 15.46 24.00
CA LEU A 102 -1.87 16.54 23.18
C LEU A 102 -2.69 15.98 22.01
N MET A 103 -2.62 14.67 21.76
CA MET A 103 -3.37 14.02 20.69
C MET A 103 -4.85 13.98 21.04
N ASP A 104 -5.70 14.57 20.18
CA ASP A 104 -7.13 14.48 20.32
C ASP A 104 -7.71 13.19 19.73
N ASP A 105 -8.94 12.89 20.09
CA ASP A 105 -9.65 11.69 19.65
C ASP A 105 -9.90 11.67 18.13
N GLU A 106 -10.00 12.81 17.47
CA GLU A 106 -10.20 12.93 16.04
C GLU A 106 -8.93 12.52 15.29
N GLN A 107 -7.77 13.03 15.71
CA GLN A 107 -6.46 12.64 15.16
C GLN A 107 -6.21 11.13 15.29
N TRP A 108 -6.62 10.54 16.43
CA TRP A 108 -6.54 9.09 16.62
C TRP A 108 -7.46 8.35 15.65
N ARG A 109 -8.75 8.71 15.61
CA ARG A 109 -9.75 8.02 14.79
C ARG A 109 -9.47 8.15 13.31
N ASP A 110 -9.07 9.33 12.84
CA ASP A 110 -8.71 9.57 11.44
C ASP A 110 -7.63 8.59 10.96
N VAL A 111 -6.56 8.46 11.75
CA VAL A 111 -5.43 7.60 11.40
C VAL A 111 -5.80 6.12 11.44
N ILE A 112 -6.51 5.67 12.47
CA ILE A 112 -6.94 4.27 12.58
C ILE A 112 -7.91 3.95 11.43
N SER A 113 -8.91 4.77 11.21
CA SER A 113 -9.93 4.56 10.17
C SER A 113 -9.30 4.52 8.77
N THR A 114 -8.52 5.52 8.41
CA THR A 114 -7.92 5.54 7.07
C THR A 114 -6.91 4.41 6.86
N ASN A 115 -5.99 4.20 7.82
CA ASN A 115 -4.86 3.29 7.62
C ASN A 115 -5.27 1.82 7.84
N LEU A 116 -5.91 1.52 8.97
CA LEU A 116 -6.21 0.15 9.38
C LEU A 116 -7.55 -0.32 8.82
N ASP A 117 -8.63 0.43 9.06
CA ASP A 117 -9.95 0.05 8.56
C ASP A 117 -9.98 0.12 7.04
N GLY A 118 -9.33 1.12 6.41
CA GLY A 118 -9.18 1.20 4.95
C GLY A 118 -8.43 0.01 4.36
N THR A 119 -7.39 -0.50 5.03
CA THR A 119 -6.72 -1.74 4.62
C THR A 119 -7.66 -2.95 4.74
N TYR A 120 -8.38 -3.05 5.86
CA TYR A 120 -9.35 -4.11 6.10
C TYR A 120 -10.47 -4.13 5.05
N THR A 121 -11.10 -2.99 4.76
CA THR A 121 -12.25 -2.91 3.83
C THR A 121 -11.89 -3.37 2.42
N ILE A 122 -10.74 -2.93 1.90
CA ILE A 122 -10.25 -3.34 0.57
C ILE A 122 -9.90 -4.83 0.54
N CYS A 123 -9.18 -5.34 1.54
CA CYS A 123 -8.89 -6.76 1.62
C CYS A 123 -10.16 -7.59 1.75
N ARG A 124 -11.12 -7.15 2.57
CA ARG A 124 -12.41 -7.82 2.77
C ARG A 124 -13.25 -7.88 1.50
N ALA A 125 -13.22 -6.81 0.70
CA ALA A 125 -13.92 -6.76 -0.59
C ALA A 125 -13.29 -7.73 -1.62
N SER A 126 -11.96 -7.85 -1.64
CA SER A 126 -11.22 -8.60 -2.68
C SER A 126 -11.06 -10.09 -2.36
N VAL A 127 -10.98 -10.47 -1.08
CA VAL A 127 -10.53 -11.81 -0.66
C VAL A 127 -11.45 -12.92 -1.14
N PHE A 128 -12.77 -12.68 -1.22
CA PHE A 128 -13.72 -13.70 -1.66
C PHE A 128 -13.52 -14.08 -3.13
N SER A 129 -13.28 -13.11 -4.00
CA SER A 129 -12.97 -13.33 -5.41
C SER A 129 -11.69 -14.15 -5.57
N PHE A 130 -10.65 -13.81 -4.82
CA PHE A 130 -9.40 -14.59 -4.78
C PHE A 130 -9.61 -16.04 -4.31
N MET A 131 -10.38 -16.23 -3.24
CA MET A 131 -10.69 -17.58 -2.71
C MET A 131 -11.45 -18.43 -3.74
N LYS A 132 -12.43 -17.84 -4.43
CA LYS A 132 -13.21 -18.52 -5.49
C LYS A 132 -12.32 -18.99 -6.64
N ARG A 133 -11.37 -18.14 -7.06
CA ARG A 133 -10.43 -18.44 -8.16
C ARG A 133 -9.20 -19.22 -7.71
N ARG A 134 -8.97 -19.35 -6.38
CA ARG A 134 -7.82 -20.01 -5.76
C ARG A 134 -6.48 -19.41 -6.19
N THR A 135 -6.44 -18.12 -6.39
CA THR A 135 -5.24 -17.34 -6.75
C THR A 135 -5.40 -15.89 -6.32
N GLY A 136 -4.31 -15.24 -5.99
CA GLY A 136 -4.26 -13.82 -5.64
C GLY A 136 -3.07 -13.46 -4.76
N THR A 137 -2.73 -12.20 -4.77
CA THR A 137 -1.67 -11.66 -3.91
C THR A 137 -2.11 -10.35 -3.28
N ILE A 138 -1.92 -10.24 -1.96
CA ILE A 138 -2.18 -9.00 -1.21
C ILE A 138 -0.84 -8.49 -0.65
N VAL A 139 -0.52 -7.24 -0.92
CA VAL A 139 0.61 -6.54 -0.30
C VAL A 139 0.07 -5.35 0.48
N THR A 140 0.29 -5.35 1.78
CA THR A 140 -0.14 -4.25 2.65
C THR A 140 1.03 -3.33 2.99
N MET A 141 0.77 -2.03 3.07
CA MET A 141 1.80 -1.04 3.41
C MET A 141 1.76 -0.72 4.91
N SER A 142 2.72 -1.29 5.65
CA SER A 142 3.01 -0.95 7.04
C SER A 142 4.03 0.21 7.10
N SER A 143 4.91 0.21 8.09
CA SER A 143 5.99 1.16 8.31
C SER A 143 6.97 0.62 9.35
N VAL A 144 8.21 1.10 9.37
CA VAL A 144 9.12 0.91 10.51
C VAL A 144 8.50 1.39 11.81
N ALA A 145 7.67 2.44 11.79
CA ALA A 145 6.93 2.88 12.97
C ALA A 145 5.94 1.82 13.50
N GLY A 146 5.39 0.98 12.63
CA GLY A 146 4.55 -0.16 13.03
C GLY A 146 5.34 -1.34 13.56
N VAL A 147 6.63 -1.44 13.24
CA VAL A 147 7.52 -2.51 13.71
C VAL A 147 8.17 -2.13 15.04
N HIS A 148 8.64 -0.90 15.17
CA HIS A 148 9.49 -0.46 16.28
C HIS A 148 8.86 0.62 17.16
N GLY A 149 7.78 1.26 16.69
CA GLY A 149 7.24 2.48 17.31
C GLY A 149 7.99 3.72 16.85
N ASN A 150 7.40 4.88 17.07
CA ASN A 150 8.05 6.18 16.92
C ASN A 150 7.41 7.19 17.86
N ALA A 151 8.21 8.04 18.51
CA ALA A 151 7.70 9.09 19.38
C ALA A 151 6.74 10.01 18.59
N THR A 152 5.69 10.48 19.24
CA THR A 152 4.62 11.33 18.69
C THR A 152 3.70 10.67 17.65
N GLN A 153 3.91 9.40 17.35
CA GLN A 153 3.18 8.63 16.33
C GLN A 153 2.39 7.45 16.92
N SER A 154 1.87 7.55 18.14
CA SER A 154 1.20 6.43 18.80
C SER A 154 -0.02 5.92 17.99
N ASN A 155 -0.82 6.82 17.36
CA ASN A 155 -1.91 6.48 16.46
C ASN A 155 -1.39 5.80 15.16
N TYR A 156 -0.39 6.39 14.53
CA TYR A 156 0.18 5.87 13.29
C TYR A 156 0.87 4.53 13.52
N ALA A 157 1.72 4.43 14.55
CA ALA A 157 2.39 3.19 14.91
C ALA A 157 1.38 2.08 15.25
N ALA A 158 0.31 2.38 16.01
CA ALA A 158 -0.76 1.44 16.30
C ALA A 158 -1.46 0.96 15.02
N SER A 159 -1.80 1.87 14.08
CA SER A 159 -2.43 1.50 12.82
C SER A 159 -1.52 0.59 11.97
N LYS A 160 -0.23 0.92 11.88
CA LYS A 160 0.74 0.17 11.08
C LYS A 160 1.14 -1.18 11.71
N ALA A 161 1.17 -1.27 13.04
CA ALA A 161 1.31 -2.54 13.76
C ALA A 161 0.04 -3.41 13.61
N GLY A 162 -1.15 -2.79 13.64
CA GLY A 162 -2.42 -3.47 13.36
C GLY A 162 -2.45 -4.11 11.99
N ILE A 163 -1.96 -3.41 10.96
CA ILE A 163 -1.82 -3.95 9.59
C ILE A 163 -0.92 -5.20 9.57
N ILE A 164 0.19 -5.20 10.31
CA ILE A 164 1.07 -6.37 10.41
C ILE A 164 0.33 -7.56 11.00
N GLY A 165 -0.36 -7.37 12.13
CA GLY A 165 -1.15 -8.41 12.78
C GLY A 165 -2.25 -8.96 11.89
N PHE A 166 -3.02 -8.05 11.26
CA PHE A 166 -4.07 -8.37 10.29
C PHE A 166 -3.52 -9.20 9.13
N SER A 167 -2.44 -8.77 8.50
CA SER A 167 -1.85 -9.42 7.34
C SER A 167 -1.34 -10.82 7.65
N ARG A 168 -0.71 -11.01 8.81
CA ARG A 168 -0.24 -12.33 9.28
C ARG A 168 -1.41 -13.29 9.53
N SER A 169 -2.50 -12.79 10.12
CA SER A 169 -3.71 -13.58 10.34
C SER A 169 -4.36 -13.98 9.02
N LEU A 170 -4.56 -13.00 8.12
CA LEU A 170 -5.15 -13.24 6.81
C LEU A 170 -4.32 -14.22 5.98
N ALA A 171 -2.99 -14.12 5.98
CA ALA A 171 -2.11 -15.04 5.28
C ALA A 171 -2.32 -16.50 5.68
N ARG A 172 -2.54 -16.77 6.97
CA ARG A 172 -2.82 -18.12 7.49
C ARG A 172 -4.21 -18.62 7.10
N GLU A 173 -5.19 -17.72 7.10
CA GLU A 173 -6.58 -18.03 6.75
C GLU A 173 -6.72 -18.40 5.28
N VAL A 174 -6.08 -17.63 4.37
CA VAL A 174 -6.29 -17.76 2.93
C VAL A 174 -5.23 -18.59 2.20
N GLY A 175 -4.16 -18.98 2.87
CA GLY A 175 -3.05 -19.72 2.25
C GLY A 175 -3.48 -21.04 1.62
N LYS A 176 -4.45 -21.76 2.20
CA LYS A 176 -5.03 -23.00 1.63
C LYS A 176 -5.75 -22.80 0.28
N TYR A 177 -6.04 -21.55 -0.06
CA TYR A 177 -6.61 -21.17 -1.35
C TYR A 177 -5.56 -20.66 -2.35
N GLY A 178 -4.27 -20.80 -2.06
CA GLY A 178 -3.20 -20.34 -2.93
C GLY A 178 -2.98 -18.82 -2.92
N ILE A 179 -3.55 -18.11 -1.94
CA ILE A 179 -3.45 -16.65 -1.81
C ILE A 179 -2.28 -16.30 -0.89
N ARG A 180 -1.45 -15.35 -1.31
CA ARG A 180 -0.32 -14.85 -0.52
C ARG A 180 -0.63 -13.46 0.02
N VAL A 181 -0.25 -13.21 1.27
CA VAL A 181 -0.40 -11.90 1.93
C VAL A 181 0.91 -11.53 2.60
N ASN A 182 1.48 -10.38 2.25
CA ASN A 182 2.71 -9.88 2.86
C ASN A 182 2.58 -8.39 3.18
N SER A 183 3.33 -7.94 4.17
CA SER A 183 3.45 -6.52 4.52
C SER A 183 4.81 -5.98 4.11
N VAL A 184 4.85 -4.80 3.51
CA VAL A 184 6.07 -4.01 3.34
C VAL A 184 6.12 -2.97 4.44
N ALA A 185 7.26 -2.81 5.08
CA ALA A 185 7.50 -1.83 6.13
C ALA A 185 8.58 -0.83 5.68
N PRO A 186 8.21 0.24 4.96
CA PRO A 186 9.15 1.27 4.55
C PRO A 186 9.71 2.03 5.76
N GLY A 187 10.98 2.43 5.64
CA GLY A 187 11.59 3.43 6.50
C GLY A 187 11.30 4.85 6.02
N LEU A 188 12.35 5.64 5.92
CA LEU A 188 12.29 7.02 5.45
C LEU A 188 12.38 7.04 3.92
N ILE A 189 11.27 7.34 3.28
CA ILE A 189 11.14 7.37 1.82
C ILE A 189 10.91 8.82 1.37
N GLU A 190 11.61 9.24 0.33
CA GLU A 190 11.39 10.54 -0.32
C GLU A 190 9.99 10.58 -0.95
N THR A 191 9.11 11.35 -0.33
CA THR A 191 7.72 11.58 -0.74
C THR A 191 7.30 12.96 -0.27
N ASP A 192 6.11 13.41 -0.66
CA ASP A 192 5.52 14.67 -0.16
C ASP A 192 5.47 14.72 1.37
N MET A 193 5.30 13.57 2.04
CA MET A 193 5.30 13.48 3.52
C MET A 193 6.64 13.85 4.15
N THR A 194 7.74 13.69 3.44
CA THR A 194 9.11 13.99 3.94
C THR A 194 9.69 15.26 3.34
N ALA A 195 9.02 15.85 2.34
CA ALA A 195 9.49 17.04 1.64
C ALA A 195 9.63 18.25 2.58
N ASP A 196 8.65 18.45 3.46
CA ASP A 196 8.56 19.60 4.37
C ASP A 196 9.47 19.50 5.61
N MET A 197 10.24 18.43 5.76
CA MET A 197 11.20 18.28 6.85
C MET A 197 12.36 19.27 6.68
N SER A 198 12.71 19.98 7.76
CA SER A 198 13.89 20.86 7.75
C SER A 198 15.19 20.05 7.55
N ASP A 199 16.22 20.69 6.96
CA ASP A 199 17.52 20.06 6.71
C ASP A 199 18.16 19.54 8.01
N ALA A 200 17.98 20.23 9.12
CA ALA A 200 18.47 19.80 10.43
C ALA A 200 17.83 18.49 10.87
N VAL A 201 16.50 18.36 10.70
CA VAL A 201 15.76 17.11 11.02
C VAL A 201 16.18 16.02 10.06
N LYS A 202 16.25 16.30 8.75
CA LYS A 202 16.73 15.32 7.77
C LYS A 202 18.12 14.79 8.11
N LYS A 203 19.06 15.66 8.46
CA LYS A 203 20.41 15.27 8.84
C LYS A 203 20.46 14.42 10.12
N GLN A 204 19.66 14.76 11.13
CA GLN A 204 19.56 14.00 12.37
C GLN A 204 19.03 12.59 12.12
N ILE A 205 18.01 12.45 11.29
CA ILE A 205 17.39 11.18 10.98
C ILE A 205 18.31 10.33 10.09
N LEU A 206 18.96 10.93 9.09
CA LEU A 206 19.94 10.23 8.26
C LEU A 206 21.09 9.63 9.04
N GLY A 207 21.48 10.23 10.17
CA GLY A 207 22.47 9.66 11.07
C GLY A 207 22.08 8.31 11.67
N LYS A 208 20.79 7.93 11.62
CA LYS A 208 20.26 6.65 12.09
C LYS A 208 20.09 5.62 10.94
N VAL A 209 20.30 6.01 9.69
CA VAL A 209 20.16 5.14 8.51
C VAL A 209 21.55 4.69 8.06
N PRO A 210 21.94 3.43 8.23
CA PRO A 210 23.26 2.93 7.81
C PRO A 210 23.60 3.18 6.36
N LEU A 211 22.61 3.13 5.41
CA LEU A 211 22.84 3.46 4.02
C LEU A 211 22.99 4.97 3.75
N GLY A 212 22.82 5.85 4.76
CA GLY A 212 23.13 7.28 4.71
C GLY A 212 22.25 8.11 3.79
N ARG A 213 21.10 7.58 3.34
CA ARG A 213 20.15 8.27 2.46
C ARG A 213 18.72 7.87 2.74
N PHE A 214 17.77 8.66 2.30
CA PHE A 214 16.39 8.21 2.18
C PHE A 214 16.25 7.18 1.05
N GLY A 215 15.28 6.28 1.18
CA GLY A 215 14.87 5.41 0.09
C GLY A 215 14.01 6.19 -0.92
N ALA A 216 14.06 5.76 -2.17
CA ALA A 216 13.14 6.26 -3.20
C ALA A 216 11.83 5.47 -3.20
N ALA A 217 10.72 6.12 -3.58
CA ALA A 217 9.43 5.44 -3.73
C ALA A 217 9.50 4.28 -4.73
N ASP A 218 10.33 4.40 -5.77
CA ASP A 218 10.58 3.36 -6.76
C ASP A 218 11.22 2.11 -6.15
N GLU A 219 12.11 2.25 -5.15
CA GLU A 219 12.70 1.08 -4.47
C GLU A 219 11.65 0.29 -3.71
N VAL A 220 10.65 0.98 -3.11
CA VAL A 220 9.50 0.32 -2.48
C VAL A 220 8.61 -0.35 -3.53
N ALA A 221 8.39 0.30 -4.66
CA ALA A 221 7.61 -0.25 -5.77
C ALA A 221 8.28 -1.50 -6.38
N ASP A 222 9.61 -1.54 -6.45
CA ASP A 222 10.37 -2.71 -6.89
C ASP A 222 10.15 -3.92 -5.97
N LEU A 223 10.16 -3.71 -4.66
CA LEU A 223 9.85 -4.76 -3.69
C LEU A 223 8.39 -5.23 -3.81
N VAL A 224 7.43 -4.31 -3.98
CA VAL A 224 6.03 -4.67 -4.20
C VAL A 224 5.88 -5.49 -5.48
N SER A 225 6.49 -5.06 -6.58
CA SER A 225 6.51 -5.79 -7.86
C SER A 225 7.05 -7.22 -7.70
N PHE A 226 8.16 -7.38 -6.99
CA PHE A 226 8.69 -8.71 -6.67
C PHE A 226 7.67 -9.54 -5.89
N LEU A 227 7.03 -8.97 -4.84
CA LEU A 227 6.10 -9.69 -3.99
C LEU A 227 4.82 -10.12 -4.72
N VAL A 228 4.33 -9.35 -5.68
CA VAL A 228 3.16 -9.76 -6.48
C VAL A 228 3.51 -10.76 -7.58
N SER A 229 4.77 -10.87 -7.94
CA SER A 229 5.23 -11.75 -9.01
C SER A 229 5.29 -13.23 -8.59
N PRO A 230 5.31 -14.18 -9.55
CA PRO A 230 5.54 -15.60 -9.29
C PRO A 230 6.89 -15.91 -8.61
N ARG A 231 7.87 -15.02 -8.70
CA ARG A 231 9.18 -15.18 -8.04
C ARG A 231 9.07 -15.20 -6.52
N ALA A 232 8.01 -14.64 -5.94
CA ALA A 232 7.70 -14.66 -4.51
C ALA A 232 6.69 -15.76 -4.12
N ALA A 233 6.55 -16.83 -4.91
CA ALA A 233 5.50 -17.84 -4.75
C ALA A 233 5.49 -18.54 -3.38
N TYR A 234 6.63 -18.58 -2.67
CA TYR A 234 6.71 -19.22 -1.34
C TYR A 234 6.86 -18.20 -0.20
N ILE A 235 6.60 -16.90 -0.47
CA ILE A 235 6.65 -15.82 0.53
C ILE A 235 5.23 -15.43 0.88
N SER A 236 4.79 -15.72 2.12
CA SER A 236 3.49 -15.34 2.66
C SER A 236 3.58 -15.13 4.18
N GLY A 237 2.80 -14.19 4.72
CA GLY A 237 2.79 -13.83 6.15
C GLY A 237 4.01 -13.06 6.62
N GLN A 238 4.86 -12.59 5.71
CA GLN A 238 6.10 -11.90 6.06
C GLN A 238 5.89 -10.38 6.18
N VAL A 239 6.76 -9.76 6.99
CA VAL A 239 6.94 -8.31 7.08
C VAL A 239 8.33 -8.00 6.53
N LEU A 240 8.39 -7.31 5.41
CA LEU A 240 9.65 -7.00 4.76
C LEU A 240 9.99 -5.52 4.98
N GLY A 241 11.05 -5.28 5.76
CA GLY A 241 11.62 -3.95 5.93
C GLY A 241 12.30 -3.48 4.64
N ILE A 242 12.11 -2.19 4.31
CA ILE A 242 12.85 -1.48 3.26
C ILE A 242 13.18 -0.10 3.81
N ASP A 243 14.24 -0.03 4.61
CA ASP A 243 14.51 1.06 5.54
C ASP A 243 15.98 1.52 5.57
N GLY A 244 16.81 0.96 4.70
CA GLY A 244 18.24 1.26 4.65
C GLY A 244 19.01 0.83 5.90
N GLY A 245 18.44 -0.11 6.69
CA GLY A 245 19.00 -0.58 7.95
C GLY A 245 18.71 0.37 9.12
N LEU A 246 17.66 1.21 9.03
CA LEU A 246 17.29 2.17 10.07
C LEU A 246 17.18 1.49 11.43
N VAL A 247 18.00 1.96 12.37
CA VAL A 247 18.00 1.54 13.78
C VAL A 247 17.19 2.55 14.59
N VAL A 248 16.13 2.10 15.23
CA VAL A 248 15.20 2.90 16.05
C VAL A 248 15.30 2.53 17.52
#